data_60b0cd6e0477945589579c9f72c706d0
#
_entry.id   60b0cd6e0477945589579c9f72c706d0
#
_cell.length_a   1.000
_cell.length_b   1.000
_cell.length_c   1.000
_cell.angle_alpha   90.00
_cell.angle_beta   90.00
_cell.angle_gamma   90.00
#
_symmetry.space_group_name_H-M   'P 1'
#
loop_
_entity.id
_entity.type
_entity.pdbx_description
1 polymer ?
#
loop_
_entity_poly.entity_id
_entity_poly.type
_entity_poly.pdbx_seq_one_letter_code
_entity_poly.pdbx_strand_id
1 'polypeptide(L)'
;MQIHKGFELKGLNTFAMACKASFYIELESKEDIQKLYRDEYFRTLPMMIKGGGSNLLFIGDFRGAVLHYSGQKVELLEENEEILLLRVEAGKNWHQLVIETTGKGLWGLENLAMIPGEVGASAVQNIGAYGTEASHVIEAGHSINLETGEERTWTAEECQYGYRYSVFKEKAQQFELIYAVDYRLSKLPKPNLHYAGLQALRQLPAITPQRIVEEVIRIRQSKLPDPEVLPNGGSFFMNPIIDKPHFIHLLLQYPEMPHYALPEEKFKIPAAWLIEQVGLKGVRDGNVGTYPQQPLVIVNYGDAYSYEVVDFAQRIIEAVRKQFDIELHPEVRMVRSGAQESIGNIGR
;
A
#
# COMPACT_ATOMS: atom_id res chain seq x y z
N MET A 1 25.19 0.75 6.27
CA MET A 1 24.40 1.92 6.72
C MET A 1 24.99 3.20 6.13
N GLN A 2 24.15 3.97 5.41
CA GLN A 2 24.51 5.27 4.83
C GLN A 2 23.64 6.36 5.46
N ILE A 3 24.24 7.51 5.81
CA ILE A 3 23.54 8.61 6.51
C ILE A 3 23.70 9.89 5.69
N HIS A 4 22.59 10.45 5.25
CA HIS A 4 22.52 11.69 4.48
C HIS A 4 21.83 12.78 5.30
N LYS A 5 22.46 13.96 5.41
CA LYS A 5 21.92 15.13 6.14
C LYS A 5 21.22 16.08 5.20
N GLY A 6 20.08 16.65 5.63
CA GLY A 6 19.32 17.62 4.84
C GLY A 6 18.88 17.10 3.49
N PHE A 7 18.42 15.84 3.46
CA PHE A 7 18.21 15.08 2.23
C PHE A 7 16.87 15.39 1.56
N GLU A 8 16.87 15.60 0.24
CA GLU A 8 15.69 15.87 -0.56
C GLU A 8 14.90 14.55 -0.81
N LEU A 9 13.62 14.53 -0.42
CA LEU A 9 12.77 13.34 -0.53
C LEU A 9 11.85 13.34 -1.76
N LYS A 10 11.88 14.36 -2.62
CA LYS A 10 11.02 14.48 -3.81
C LYS A 10 11.08 13.24 -4.70
N GLY A 11 12.26 12.70 -4.95
CA GLY A 11 12.47 11.48 -5.74
C GLY A 11 12.19 10.16 -4.99
N LEU A 12 11.85 10.22 -3.71
CA LEU A 12 11.62 9.05 -2.85
C LEU A 12 10.15 8.94 -2.38
N ASN A 13 9.24 9.69 -3.01
CA ASN A 13 7.81 9.54 -2.84
C ASN A 13 7.11 9.68 -4.20
N THR A 14 6.14 8.83 -4.48
CA THR A 14 5.50 8.77 -5.80
C THR A 14 4.55 9.94 -6.08
N PHE A 15 4.17 10.73 -5.07
CA PHE A 15 3.49 12.03 -5.28
C PHE A 15 4.44 13.13 -5.77
N ALA A 16 5.78 12.89 -5.75
CA ALA A 16 6.81 13.86 -6.07
C ALA A 16 6.70 15.17 -5.26
N MET A 17 6.26 15.07 -4.00
CA MET A 17 6.21 16.21 -3.10
C MET A 17 7.61 16.66 -2.73
N ALA A 18 7.90 17.94 -2.95
CA ALA A 18 9.15 18.57 -2.53
C ALA A 18 9.16 18.70 -0.99
N CYS A 19 10.05 17.96 -0.34
CA CYS A 19 10.26 18.02 1.11
C CYS A 19 11.64 17.47 1.43
N LYS A 20 12.19 17.88 2.59
CA LYS A 20 13.48 17.42 3.10
C LYS A 20 13.34 16.65 4.40
N ALA A 21 14.22 15.69 4.62
CA ALA A 21 14.42 15.10 5.94
C ALA A 21 15.69 15.68 6.57
N SER A 22 15.70 15.86 7.92
CA SER A 22 16.95 16.21 8.63
C SER A 22 18.01 15.14 8.39
N PHE A 23 17.59 13.86 8.38
CA PHE A 23 18.41 12.71 8.02
C PHE A 23 17.61 11.73 7.16
N TYR A 24 18.28 11.21 6.13
CA TYR A 24 17.82 10.00 5.40
C TYR A 24 18.87 8.92 5.65
N ILE A 25 18.42 7.76 6.16
CA ILE A 25 19.30 6.68 6.58
C ILE A 25 18.93 5.41 5.82
N GLU A 26 19.85 4.91 5.01
CA GLU A 26 19.75 3.63 4.34
C GLU A 26 20.39 2.52 5.18
N LEU A 27 19.64 1.47 5.39
CA LEU A 27 19.99 0.29 6.17
C LEU A 27 19.98 -0.91 5.21
N GLU A 28 21.15 -1.52 4.98
CA GLU A 28 21.30 -2.62 4.01
C GLU A 28 21.23 -4.00 4.65
N SER A 29 21.35 -4.05 5.98
CA SER A 29 21.40 -5.31 6.73
C SER A 29 20.82 -5.17 8.14
N LYS A 30 20.60 -6.32 8.80
CA LYS A 30 20.21 -6.38 10.22
C LYS A 30 21.26 -5.72 11.13
N GLU A 31 22.52 -5.89 10.81
CA GLU A 31 23.65 -5.28 11.54
C GLU A 31 23.58 -3.76 11.48
N ASP A 32 23.11 -3.18 10.38
CA ASP A 32 22.92 -1.73 10.25
C ASP A 32 21.76 -1.25 11.13
N ILE A 33 20.67 -2.00 11.23
CA ILE A 33 19.57 -1.70 12.17
C ILE A 33 20.09 -1.73 13.61
N GLN A 34 20.89 -2.74 13.96
CA GLN A 34 21.49 -2.86 15.28
C GLN A 34 22.47 -1.70 15.60
N LYS A 35 23.24 -1.24 14.60
CA LYS A 35 24.12 -0.06 14.76
C LYS A 35 23.30 1.20 14.99
N LEU A 36 22.23 1.42 14.21
CA LEU A 36 21.32 2.56 14.38
C LEU A 36 20.70 2.58 15.78
N TYR A 37 20.18 1.43 16.24
CA TYR A 37 19.62 1.28 17.58
C TYR A 37 20.61 1.67 18.69
N ARG A 38 21.90 1.33 18.55
CA ARG A 38 22.96 1.65 19.53
C ARG A 38 23.41 3.12 19.50
N ASP A 39 23.04 3.85 18.47
CA ASP A 39 23.41 5.27 18.34
C ASP A 39 22.42 6.14 19.14
N GLU A 40 22.89 6.62 20.30
CA GLU A 40 22.08 7.44 21.22
C GLU A 40 21.56 8.71 20.58
N TYR A 41 22.30 9.32 19.66
CA TYR A 41 21.87 10.54 19.00
C TYR A 41 20.61 10.31 18.14
N PHE A 42 20.60 9.27 17.31
CA PHE A 42 19.43 8.99 16.47
C PHE A 42 18.21 8.59 17.28
N ARG A 43 18.39 7.93 18.44
CA ARG A 43 17.28 7.56 19.34
C ARG A 43 16.55 8.78 19.93
N THR A 44 17.18 9.96 19.97
CA THR A 44 16.52 11.19 20.44
C THR A 44 15.68 11.88 19.35
N LEU A 45 15.83 11.48 18.10
CA LEU A 45 15.14 12.10 16.98
C LEU A 45 13.78 11.42 16.69
N PRO A 46 12.79 12.16 16.20
CA PRO A 46 11.65 11.54 15.54
C PRO A 46 12.12 10.64 14.41
N MET A 47 11.66 9.39 14.38
CA MET A 47 12.00 8.44 13.34
C MET A 47 10.75 8.04 12.56
N MET A 48 10.93 7.81 11.27
CA MET A 48 9.91 7.33 10.37
C MET A 48 10.49 6.21 9.48
N ILE A 49 9.87 5.04 9.51
CA ILE A 49 10.19 3.94 8.61
C ILE A 49 9.41 4.11 7.31
N LYS A 50 10.11 4.09 6.17
CA LYS A 50 9.50 4.11 4.84
C LYS A 50 10.01 2.93 4.00
N GLY A 51 9.15 2.37 3.16
CA GLY A 51 9.53 1.53 2.02
C GLY A 51 9.67 2.37 0.75
N GLY A 52 9.19 1.90 -0.40
CA GLY A 52 9.29 2.60 -1.70
C GLY A 52 8.61 3.96 -1.81
N GLY A 53 7.90 4.43 -0.78
CA GLY A 53 7.27 5.76 -0.77
C GLY A 53 6.01 5.89 -1.62
N SER A 54 5.42 4.78 -2.05
CA SER A 54 4.27 4.76 -2.97
C SER A 54 2.92 5.05 -2.31
N ASN A 55 2.86 5.07 -0.98
CA ASN A 55 1.63 5.34 -0.22
C ASN A 55 1.85 6.44 0.84
N LEU A 56 2.72 7.41 0.55
CA LEU A 56 3.07 8.49 1.45
C LEU A 56 2.78 9.86 0.83
N LEU A 57 2.19 10.76 1.62
CA LEU A 57 2.08 12.18 1.31
C LEU A 57 2.81 12.98 2.41
N PHE A 58 3.96 13.55 2.08
CA PHE A 58 4.68 14.42 3.00
C PHE A 58 4.03 15.80 3.08
N ILE A 59 3.66 16.21 4.30
CA ILE A 59 3.10 17.55 4.58
C ILE A 59 4.23 18.45 5.10
N GLY A 60 5.10 18.91 4.17
CA GLY A 60 6.30 19.69 4.48
C GLY A 60 7.51 18.85 4.89
N ASP A 61 8.56 19.53 5.36
CA ASP A 61 9.82 18.89 5.75
C ASP A 61 9.68 18.00 6.98
N PHE A 62 10.40 16.90 7.00
CA PHE A 62 10.44 15.97 8.13
C PHE A 62 11.66 16.28 9.03
N ARG A 63 11.42 16.87 10.20
CA ARG A 63 12.46 17.23 11.18
C ARG A 63 12.86 16.02 12.02
N GLY A 64 13.46 15.02 11.40
CA GLY A 64 13.84 13.75 12.02
C GLY A 64 14.61 12.87 11.07
N ALA A 65 14.70 11.57 11.37
CA ALA A 65 15.34 10.56 10.57
C ALA A 65 14.29 9.73 9.79
N VAL A 66 14.37 9.77 8.47
CA VAL A 66 13.62 8.86 7.59
C VAL A 66 14.48 7.63 7.33
N LEU A 67 14.00 6.46 7.71
CA LEU A 67 14.70 5.19 7.64
C LEU A 67 14.18 4.37 6.47
N HIS A 68 15.09 3.82 5.66
CA HIS A 68 14.78 2.93 4.57
C HIS A 68 15.65 1.67 4.65
N TYR A 69 15.02 0.50 4.72
CA TYR A 69 15.72 -0.77 4.62
C TYR A 69 15.80 -1.18 3.15
N SER A 70 17.01 -1.26 2.60
CA SER A 70 17.26 -1.48 1.18
C SER A 70 17.76 -2.90 0.83
N GLY A 71 17.88 -3.80 1.83
CA GLY A 71 18.25 -5.21 1.59
C GLY A 71 17.27 -5.91 0.66
N GLN A 72 17.78 -6.71 -0.31
CA GLN A 72 16.98 -7.32 -1.37
C GLN A 72 17.20 -8.84 -1.52
N LYS A 73 17.86 -9.47 -0.55
CA LYS A 73 18.15 -10.91 -0.62
C LYS A 73 16.85 -11.72 -0.66
N VAL A 74 16.86 -12.78 -1.46
CA VAL A 74 15.85 -13.82 -1.50
C VAL A 74 16.51 -15.13 -1.09
N GLU A 75 15.96 -15.78 -0.06
CA GLU A 75 16.50 -17.00 0.50
C GLU A 75 15.44 -18.11 0.43
N LEU A 76 15.83 -19.27 -0.06
CA LEU A 76 14.99 -20.46 -0.05
C LEU A 76 15.08 -21.12 1.34
N LEU A 77 13.96 -21.20 2.04
CA LEU A 77 13.86 -21.83 3.38
C LEU A 77 13.43 -23.29 3.29
N GLU A 78 12.42 -23.57 2.46
CA GLU A 78 11.86 -24.91 2.28
C GLU A 78 11.38 -25.09 0.84
N GLU A 79 11.57 -26.27 0.30
CA GLU A 79 11.04 -26.68 -0.99
C GLU A 79 10.61 -28.16 -0.95
N ASN A 80 9.40 -28.41 -1.45
CA ASN A 80 8.91 -29.78 -1.68
C ASN A 80 8.10 -29.82 -3.00
N GLU A 81 7.35 -30.89 -3.23
CA GLU A 81 6.57 -31.06 -4.49
C GLU A 81 5.42 -30.06 -4.61
N GLU A 82 4.88 -29.54 -3.52
CA GLU A 82 3.67 -28.71 -3.50
C GLU A 82 3.97 -27.22 -3.26
N ILE A 83 4.98 -26.91 -2.46
CA ILE A 83 5.25 -25.54 -1.99
C ILE A 83 6.71 -25.15 -2.12
N LEU A 84 6.90 -23.82 -2.14
CA LEU A 84 8.17 -23.15 -1.95
C LEU A 84 8.01 -22.09 -0.86
N LEU A 85 8.84 -22.13 0.19
CA LEU A 85 8.90 -21.12 1.25
C LEU A 85 10.13 -20.25 1.03
N LEU A 86 9.90 -18.96 0.80
CA LEU A 86 10.95 -17.97 0.56
C LEU A 86 10.97 -16.94 1.68
N ARG A 87 12.16 -16.63 2.20
CA ARG A 87 12.42 -15.40 2.93
C ARG A 87 12.90 -14.33 1.98
N VAL A 88 12.23 -13.18 2.01
CA VAL A 88 12.53 -12.05 1.12
C VAL A 88 12.79 -10.81 1.96
N GLU A 89 13.94 -10.18 1.77
CA GLU A 89 14.27 -8.93 2.47
C GLU A 89 13.35 -7.78 2.06
N ALA A 90 13.07 -6.92 3.02
CA ALA A 90 12.00 -5.93 2.97
C ALA A 90 12.18 -4.85 1.90
N GLY A 91 13.41 -4.55 1.47
CA GLY A 91 13.73 -3.59 0.40
C GLY A 91 13.60 -4.17 -1.01
N LYS A 92 13.30 -5.45 -1.17
CA LYS A 92 13.06 -6.05 -2.51
C LYS A 92 11.86 -5.38 -3.16
N ASN A 93 12.01 -4.96 -4.42
CA ASN A 93 10.89 -4.42 -5.19
C ASN A 93 9.78 -5.46 -5.33
N TRP A 94 8.56 -5.08 -4.97
CA TRP A 94 7.41 -5.97 -4.96
C TRP A 94 7.09 -6.54 -6.34
N HIS A 95 7.00 -5.69 -7.36
CA HIS A 95 6.66 -6.16 -8.71
C HIS A 95 7.72 -7.09 -9.28
N GLN A 96 8.99 -6.81 -9.01
CA GLN A 96 10.09 -7.69 -9.42
C GLN A 96 9.98 -9.07 -8.74
N LEU A 97 9.64 -9.15 -7.45
CA LEU A 97 9.37 -10.42 -6.77
C LEU A 97 8.25 -11.20 -7.46
N VAL A 98 7.13 -10.52 -7.80
CA VAL A 98 6.02 -11.16 -8.52
C VAL A 98 6.47 -11.73 -9.86
N ILE A 99 7.23 -10.98 -10.67
CA ILE A 99 7.73 -11.45 -11.97
C ILE A 99 8.68 -12.64 -11.80
N GLU A 100 9.62 -12.58 -10.85
CA GLU A 100 10.59 -13.64 -10.60
C GLU A 100 9.94 -14.95 -10.15
N THR A 101 8.95 -14.88 -9.27
CA THR A 101 8.25 -16.06 -8.73
C THR A 101 7.30 -16.67 -9.76
N THR A 102 6.49 -15.85 -10.42
CA THR A 102 5.57 -16.32 -11.45
C THR A 102 6.31 -16.84 -12.68
N GLY A 103 7.48 -16.25 -13.04
CA GLY A 103 8.38 -16.75 -14.07
C GLY A 103 8.92 -18.17 -13.81
N LYS A 104 8.96 -18.60 -12.54
CA LYS A 104 9.26 -19.97 -12.12
C LYS A 104 8.03 -20.87 -12.02
N GLY A 105 6.86 -20.41 -12.43
CA GLY A 105 5.60 -21.14 -12.37
C GLY A 105 4.96 -21.20 -10.97
N LEU A 106 5.40 -20.37 -10.01
CA LEU A 106 4.86 -20.32 -8.65
C LEU A 106 3.59 -19.48 -8.59
N TRP A 107 2.63 -19.94 -7.78
CA TRP A 107 1.30 -19.34 -7.60
C TRP A 107 1.18 -18.64 -6.26
N GLY A 108 0.34 -17.59 -6.23
CA GLY A 108 -0.06 -16.86 -5.04
C GLY A 108 0.19 -15.35 -5.11
N LEU A 109 1.12 -14.87 -5.97
CA LEU A 109 1.43 -13.46 -6.13
C LEU A 109 0.94 -12.85 -7.45
N GLU A 110 0.49 -13.64 -8.40
CA GLU A 110 0.19 -13.25 -9.78
C GLU A 110 -0.83 -12.12 -9.90
N ASN A 111 -1.87 -12.12 -9.05
CA ASN A 111 -2.90 -11.07 -9.01
C ASN A 111 -2.37 -9.73 -8.47
N LEU A 112 -1.24 -9.73 -7.78
CA LEU A 112 -0.65 -8.57 -7.11
C LEU A 112 0.45 -7.90 -7.95
N ALA A 113 0.50 -8.22 -9.24
CA ALA A 113 1.46 -7.65 -10.17
C ALA A 113 1.30 -6.12 -10.31
N MET A 114 2.42 -5.43 -10.59
CA MET A 114 2.47 -3.99 -10.85
C MET A 114 1.98 -3.10 -9.67
N ILE A 115 1.86 -3.63 -8.44
CA ILE A 115 1.66 -2.79 -7.25
C ILE A 115 3.02 -2.14 -6.94
N PRO A 116 3.09 -0.80 -6.88
CA PRO A 116 4.35 -0.12 -6.57
C PRO A 116 4.71 -0.28 -5.09
N GLY A 117 6.00 -0.29 -4.80
CA GLY A 117 6.52 -0.40 -3.43
C GLY A 117 7.43 -1.61 -3.23
N GLU A 118 7.65 -1.97 -1.99
CA GLU A 118 8.61 -2.97 -1.54
C GLU A 118 7.96 -4.05 -0.68
N VAL A 119 8.65 -5.16 -0.53
CA VAL A 119 8.22 -6.35 0.21
C VAL A 119 7.82 -6.03 1.66
N GLY A 120 8.61 -5.25 2.40
CA GLY A 120 8.25 -4.88 3.77
C GLY A 120 6.93 -4.13 3.87
N ALA A 121 6.68 -3.21 2.93
CA ALA A 121 5.42 -2.47 2.87
C ALA A 121 4.23 -3.38 2.56
N SER A 122 4.42 -4.49 1.84
CA SER A 122 3.36 -5.46 1.54
C SER A 122 2.77 -6.08 2.80
N ALA A 123 3.63 -6.40 3.77
CA ALA A 123 3.22 -6.95 5.07
C ALA A 123 2.56 -5.88 5.96
N VAL A 124 3.06 -4.64 5.96
CA VAL A 124 2.47 -3.55 6.75
C VAL A 124 1.06 -3.21 6.28
N GLN A 125 0.87 -3.09 4.96
CA GLN A 125 -0.39 -2.62 4.37
C GLN A 125 -1.37 -3.75 4.07
N ASN A 126 -0.94 -5.02 4.16
CA ASN A 126 -1.67 -6.15 3.58
C ASN A 126 -2.14 -5.79 2.16
N ILE A 127 -1.16 -5.53 1.28
CA ILE A 127 -1.48 -5.08 -0.08
C ILE A 127 -2.41 -6.08 -0.77
N GLY A 128 -3.35 -5.56 -1.53
CA GLY A 128 -4.35 -6.41 -2.17
C GLY A 128 -4.91 -5.80 -3.45
N ALA A 129 -5.12 -6.64 -4.43
CA ALA A 129 -5.72 -6.30 -5.70
C ALA A 129 -6.34 -7.55 -6.35
N TYR A 130 -7.32 -7.34 -7.22
CA TYR A 130 -7.91 -8.39 -8.07
C TYR A 130 -8.34 -9.66 -7.31
N GLY A 131 -8.92 -9.48 -6.10
CA GLY A 131 -9.45 -10.56 -5.28
C GLY A 131 -8.40 -11.32 -4.44
N THR A 132 -7.15 -10.85 -4.42
CA THR A 132 -6.06 -11.45 -3.64
C THR A 132 -5.44 -10.41 -2.72
N GLU A 133 -5.01 -10.83 -1.53
CA GLU A 133 -4.25 -10.04 -0.56
C GLU A 133 -2.91 -10.73 -0.25
N ALA A 134 -1.89 -9.98 0.12
CA ALA A 134 -0.57 -10.52 0.45
C ALA A 134 -0.62 -11.52 1.61
N SER A 135 -1.53 -11.31 2.57
CA SER A 135 -1.77 -12.21 3.70
C SER A 135 -2.12 -13.65 3.31
N HIS A 136 -2.64 -13.88 2.09
CA HIS A 136 -2.93 -15.25 1.63
C HIS A 136 -1.68 -16.11 1.44
N VAL A 137 -0.51 -15.52 1.37
CA VAL A 137 0.77 -16.19 1.14
C VAL A 137 1.86 -15.80 2.13
N ILE A 138 1.64 -14.78 2.97
CA ILE A 138 2.57 -14.43 4.04
C ILE A 138 2.50 -15.50 5.13
N GLU A 139 3.64 -16.09 5.44
CA GLU A 139 3.84 -17.05 6.54
C GLU A 139 4.27 -16.34 7.81
N ALA A 140 5.23 -15.41 7.70
CA ALA A 140 5.76 -14.66 8.83
C ALA A 140 6.35 -13.32 8.39
N GLY A 141 6.38 -12.34 9.31
CA GLY A 141 7.14 -11.11 9.22
C GLY A 141 8.29 -11.11 10.22
N HIS A 142 9.42 -10.51 9.87
CA HIS A 142 10.59 -10.41 10.75
C HIS A 142 10.95 -8.94 10.94
N SER A 143 11.01 -8.51 12.20
CA SER A 143 11.31 -7.12 12.55
C SER A 143 12.39 -6.98 13.61
N ILE A 144 12.95 -5.79 13.70
CA ILE A 144 13.74 -5.34 14.84
C ILE A 144 13.07 -4.06 15.38
N ASN A 145 12.80 -4.06 16.68
CA ASN A 145 12.25 -2.89 17.35
C ASN A 145 13.34 -1.83 17.56
N LEU A 146 13.13 -0.62 17.05
CA LEU A 146 14.12 0.46 17.09
C LEU A 146 14.26 1.11 18.48
N GLU A 147 13.35 0.84 19.43
CA GLU A 147 13.45 1.33 20.82
C GLU A 147 14.18 0.34 21.72
N THR A 148 13.92 -0.97 21.53
CA THR A 148 14.44 -2.03 22.42
C THR A 148 15.62 -2.78 21.81
N GLY A 149 15.78 -2.75 20.47
CA GLY A 149 16.74 -3.57 19.73
C GLY A 149 16.35 -5.05 19.65
N GLU A 150 15.16 -5.40 20.11
CA GLU A 150 14.67 -6.77 20.11
C GLU A 150 14.28 -7.21 18.70
N GLU A 151 14.75 -8.40 18.31
CA GLU A 151 14.34 -9.05 17.07
C GLU A 151 13.11 -9.94 17.34
N ARG A 152 12.09 -9.82 16.47
CA ARG A 152 10.87 -10.59 16.59
C ARG A 152 10.43 -11.21 15.26
N THR A 153 9.95 -12.44 15.34
CA THR A 153 9.21 -13.08 14.25
C THR A 153 7.72 -13.04 14.58
N TRP A 154 6.94 -12.54 13.64
CA TRP A 154 5.49 -12.42 13.72
C TRP A 154 4.86 -13.47 12.81
N THR A 155 4.10 -14.40 13.37
CA THR A 155 3.29 -15.31 12.56
C THR A 155 2.20 -14.57 11.79
N ALA A 156 1.63 -15.18 10.75
CA ALA A 156 0.51 -14.58 10.01
C ALA A 156 -0.69 -14.25 10.95
N GLU A 157 -0.94 -15.07 11.98
CA GLU A 157 -1.98 -14.83 12.98
C GLU A 157 -1.67 -13.61 13.87
N GLU A 158 -0.44 -13.49 14.36
CA GLU A 158 0.01 -12.33 15.16
C GLU A 158 0.00 -11.04 14.37
N CYS A 159 0.17 -11.10 13.04
CA CYS A 159 0.06 -9.95 12.15
C CYS A 159 -1.38 -9.39 12.06
N GLN A 160 -2.41 -10.14 12.46
CA GLN A 160 -3.82 -9.71 12.50
C GLN A 160 -4.30 -9.06 11.19
N TYR A 161 -3.97 -9.68 10.06
CA TYR A 161 -4.27 -9.11 8.76
C TYR A 161 -5.78 -8.88 8.54
N GLY A 162 -6.09 -7.72 7.99
CA GLY A 162 -7.43 -7.34 7.54
C GLY A 162 -7.36 -6.48 6.27
N TYR A 163 -8.52 -6.00 5.82
CA TYR A 163 -8.57 -5.12 4.64
C TYR A 163 -7.74 -3.85 4.85
N ARG A 164 -6.61 -3.73 4.16
CA ARG A 164 -5.63 -2.64 4.30
C ARG A 164 -5.12 -2.47 5.73
N TYR A 165 -5.04 -3.55 6.48
CA TYR A 165 -4.68 -3.53 7.88
C TYR A 165 -3.71 -4.66 8.24
N SER A 166 -2.80 -4.35 9.16
CA SER A 166 -2.01 -5.28 9.95
C SER A 166 -1.68 -4.65 11.31
N VAL A 167 -1.23 -5.45 12.26
CA VAL A 167 -0.77 -4.99 13.58
C VAL A 167 0.33 -3.93 13.49
N PHE A 168 1.16 -3.96 12.43
CA PHE A 168 2.24 -2.98 12.21
C PHE A 168 1.74 -1.55 11.95
N LYS A 169 0.44 -1.35 11.76
CA LYS A 169 -0.18 -0.01 11.65
C LYS A 169 -0.59 0.55 13.00
N GLU A 170 -0.58 -0.26 14.05
CA GLU A 170 -0.86 0.18 15.40
C GLU A 170 0.27 1.07 15.96
N LYS A 171 -0.11 2.07 16.76
CA LYS A 171 0.87 2.98 17.38
C LYS A 171 1.89 2.23 18.23
N ALA A 172 1.48 1.14 18.88
CA ALA A 172 2.36 0.30 19.70
C ALA A 172 3.48 -0.37 18.89
N GLN A 173 3.29 -0.55 17.58
CA GLN A 173 4.24 -1.20 16.68
C GLN A 173 4.96 -0.21 15.74
N GLN A 174 4.86 1.09 15.99
CA GLN A 174 5.42 2.13 15.11
C GLN A 174 6.94 2.07 14.95
N PHE A 175 7.64 1.41 15.89
CA PHE A 175 9.09 1.23 15.88
C PHE A 175 9.54 -0.14 15.37
N GLU A 176 8.62 -1.01 14.97
CA GLU A 176 8.94 -2.29 14.35
C GLU A 176 9.42 -2.08 12.90
N LEU A 177 10.73 -2.15 12.69
CA LEU A 177 11.31 -2.13 11.35
C LEU A 177 11.31 -3.55 10.79
N ILE A 178 10.41 -3.81 9.85
CA ILE A 178 10.39 -5.09 9.12
C ILE A 178 11.60 -5.13 8.20
N TYR A 179 12.44 -6.17 8.36
CA TYR A 179 13.61 -6.38 7.50
C TYR A 179 13.46 -7.56 6.54
N ALA A 180 12.53 -8.49 6.81
CA ALA A 180 12.20 -9.61 5.92
C ALA A 180 10.76 -10.10 6.09
N VAL A 181 10.25 -10.77 5.05
CA VAL A 181 8.93 -11.43 5.05
C VAL A 181 9.08 -12.82 4.43
N ASP A 182 8.46 -13.82 5.04
CA ASP A 182 8.42 -15.18 4.54
C ASP A 182 7.13 -15.41 3.74
N TYR A 183 7.26 -15.93 2.53
CA TYR A 183 6.15 -16.23 1.61
C TYR A 183 6.07 -17.71 1.29
N ARG A 184 4.90 -18.31 1.54
CA ARG A 184 4.58 -19.69 1.15
C ARG A 184 3.85 -19.68 -0.20
N LEU A 185 4.56 -20.04 -1.26
CA LEU A 185 4.05 -20.06 -2.62
C LEU A 185 3.72 -21.49 -3.06
N SER A 186 2.69 -21.65 -3.90
CA SER A 186 2.29 -22.96 -4.40
C SER A 186 2.98 -23.30 -5.71
N LYS A 187 3.45 -24.53 -5.85
CA LYS A 187 3.87 -25.13 -7.12
C LYS A 187 2.69 -25.71 -7.90
N LEU A 188 1.60 -26.00 -7.17
CA LEU A 188 0.37 -26.53 -7.76
C LEU A 188 -0.53 -25.38 -8.23
N PRO A 189 -1.23 -25.53 -9.38
CA PRO A 189 -2.11 -24.50 -9.89
C PRO A 189 -3.20 -24.09 -8.88
N LYS A 190 -3.23 -22.78 -8.55
CA LYS A 190 -4.24 -22.16 -7.68
C LYS A 190 -4.70 -20.79 -8.23
N PRO A 191 -5.21 -20.70 -9.48
CA PRO A 191 -5.55 -19.43 -10.08
C PRO A 191 -6.75 -18.77 -9.37
N ASN A 192 -6.61 -17.51 -8.98
CA ASN A 192 -7.73 -16.69 -8.50
C ASN A 192 -8.26 -15.81 -9.63
N LEU A 193 -9.40 -16.20 -10.23
CA LEU A 193 -10.06 -15.51 -11.34
C LEU A 193 -11.44 -14.96 -10.96
N HIS A 194 -11.67 -14.66 -9.67
CA HIS A 194 -12.96 -14.13 -9.20
C HIS A 194 -13.19 -12.68 -9.63
N TYR A 195 -12.14 -11.91 -9.81
CA TYR A 195 -12.26 -10.54 -10.30
C TYR A 195 -12.80 -10.51 -11.73
N ALA A 196 -13.81 -9.66 -11.98
CA ALA A 196 -14.53 -9.62 -13.26
C ALA A 196 -13.59 -9.47 -14.49
N GLY A 197 -12.56 -8.65 -14.38
CA GLY A 197 -11.58 -8.44 -15.45
C GLY A 197 -10.70 -9.64 -15.78
N LEU A 198 -10.64 -10.66 -14.91
CA LEU A 198 -9.85 -11.89 -15.12
C LEU A 198 -10.71 -13.11 -15.55
N GLN A 199 -12.03 -12.99 -15.52
CA GLN A 199 -12.91 -14.13 -15.79
C GLN A 199 -12.75 -14.71 -17.20
N ALA A 200 -12.41 -13.88 -18.18
CA ALA A 200 -12.16 -14.35 -19.55
C ALA A 200 -11.02 -15.37 -19.64
N LEU A 201 -10.07 -15.35 -18.71
CA LEU A 201 -8.96 -16.31 -18.66
C LEU A 201 -9.44 -17.74 -18.37
N ARG A 202 -10.64 -17.92 -17.78
CA ARG A 202 -11.23 -19.26 -17.53
C ARG A 202 -11.48 -20.07 -18.79
N GLN A 203 -11.56 -19.42 -19.95
CA GLN A 203 -11.80 -20.07 -21.24
C GLN A 203 -10.50 -20.57 -21.88
N LEU A 204 -9.34 -20.26 -21.34
CA LEU A 204 -8.07 -20.73 -21.85
C LEU A 204 -7.84 -22.21 -21.52
N PRO A 205 -7.26 -22.99 -22.43
CA PRO A 205 -7.00 -24.42 -22.23
C PRO A 205 -6.00 -24.69 -21.10
N ALA A 206 -5.10 -23.75 -20.83
CA ALA A 206 -4.17 -23.78 -19.72
C ALA A 206 -3.95 -22.36 -19.19
N ILE A 207 -3.98 -22.22 -17.87
CA ILE A 207 -3.72 -20.96 -17.17
C ILE A 207 -2.37 -21.11 -16.48
N THR A 208 -1.49 -20.10 -16.67
CA THR A 208 -0.22 -20.00 -15.97
C THR A 208 -0.19 -18.74 -15.13
N PRO A 209 0.65 -18.66 -14.07
CA PRO A 209 0.80 -17.43 -13.28
C PRO A 209 1.19 -16.22 -14.15
N GLN A 210 2.10 -16.44 -15.13
CA GLN A 210 2.54 -15.39 -16.04
C GLN A 210 1.38 -14.83 -16.87
N ARG A 211 0.45 -15.69 -17.31
CA ARG A 211 -0.71 -15.23 -18.08
C ARG A 211 -1.64 -14.34 -17.26
N ILE A 212 -1.79 -14.64 -15.97
CA ILE A 212 -2.55 -13.77 -15.06
C ILE A 212 -1.81 -12.45 -14.85
N VAL A 213 -0.48 -12.49 -14.63
CA VAL A 213 0.35 -11.28 -14.51
C VAL A 213 0.20 -10.37 -15.71
N GLU A 214 0.31 -10.90 -16.94
CA GLU A 214 0.15 -10.13 -18.18
C GLU A 214 -1.21 -9.43 -18.22
N GLU A 215 -2.28 -10.13 -17.89
CA GLU A 215 -3.62 -9.56 -17.90
C GLU A 215 -3.83 -8.53 -16.80
N VAL A 216 -3.30 -8.76 -15.59
CA VAL A 216 -3.31 -7.79 -14.49
C VAL A 216 -2.57 -6.52 -14.90
N ILE A 217 -1.38 -6.63 -15.49
CA ILE A 217 -0.60 -5.48 -15.97
C ILE A 217 -1.42 -4.71 -17.00
N ARG A 218 -2.00 -5.39 -18.00
CA ARG A 218 -2.83 -4.78 -19.05
C ARG A 218 -4.00 -3.99 -18.44
N ILE A 219 -4.72 -4.60 -17.47
CA ILE A 219 -5.85 -3.94 -16.81
C ILE A 219 -5.37 -2.72 -16.00
N ARG A 220 -4.26 -2.84 -15.27
CA ARG A 220 -3.73 -1.73 -14.47
C ARG A 220 -3.28 -0.58 -15.34
N GLN A 221 -2.54 -0.82 -16.40
CA GLN A 221 -2.08 0.20 -17.35
C GLN A 221 -3.24 0.94 -18.03
N SER A 222 -4.37 0.26 -18.28
CA SER A 222 -5.55 0.92 -18.85
C SER A 222 -6.30 1.81 -17.85
N LYS A 223 -6.09 1.65 -16.53
CA LYS A 223 -6.88 2.33 -15.50
C LYS A 223 -6.07 3.27 -14.61
N LEU A 224 -4.79 3.00 -14.40
CA LEU A 224 -3.97 3.73 -13.43
C LEU A 224 -2.89 4.55 -14.13
N PRO A 225 -2.63 5.77 -13.68
CA PRO A 225 -1.51 6.55 -14.19
C PRO A 225 -0.20 5.98 -13.67
N ASP A 226 0.83 6.00 -14.52
CA ASP A 226 2.20 5.70 -14.10
C ASP A 226 2.69 6.85 -13.20
N PRO A 227 3.10 6.59 -11.95
CA PRO A 227 3.56 7.64 -11.05
C PRO A 227 4.87 8.32 -11.49
N GLU A 228 5.65 7.71 -12.37
CA GLU A 228 6.85 8.33 -12.95
C GLU A 228 6.47 9.41 -14.00
N VAL A 229 5.31 9.27 -14.63
CA VAL A 229 4.80 10.22 -15.64
C VAL A 229 3.83 11.22 -15.03
N LEU A 230 2.94 10.74 -14.18
CA LEU A 230 1.93 11.53 -13.49
C LEU A 230 1.92 11.17 -12.00
N PRO A 231 2.68 11.93 -11.18
CA PRO A 231 2.89 11.61 -9.76
C PRO A 231 1.59 11.43 -8.99
N ASN A 232 1.53 10.36 -8.19
CA ASN A 232 0.36 9.99 -7.40
C ASN A 232 0.72 8.95 -6.32
N GLY A 233 -0.19 8.67 -5.39
CA GLY A 233 -0.03 7.65 -4.34
C GLY A 233 -0.92 6.41 -4.55
N GLY A 234 -1.37 6.13 -5.77
CA GLY A 234 -2.36 5.08 -6.02
C GLY A 234 -3.76 5.49 -5.54
N SER A 235 -4.56 4.54 -5.07
CA SER A 235 -5.88 4.83 -4.48
C SER A 235 -5.73 5.71 -3.24
N PHE A 236 -6.30 6.92 -3.28
CA PHE A 236 -6.17 7.86 -2.16
C PHE A 236 -7.08 7.51 -0.98
N PHE A 237 -8.24 6.91 -1.26
CA PHE A 237 -9.23 6.53 -0.24
C PHE A 237 -9.44 5.02 -0.19
N MET A 238 -9.74 4.52 1.01
CA MET A 238 -10.28 3.17 1.19
C MET A 238 -11.71 3.09 0.66
N ASN A 239 -12.12 1.91 0.20
CA ASN A 239 -13.53 1.66 -0.05
C ASN A 239 -14.29 1.59 1.29
N PRO A 240 -15.30 2.44 1.53
CA PRO A 240 -16.05 2.44 2.77
C PRO A 240 -16.86 1.16 2.94
N ILE A 241 -17.03 0.78 4.21
CA ILE A 241 -17.87 -0.34 4.62
C ILE A 241 -19.04 0.25 5.41
N ILE A 242 -20.26 -0.03 4.97
CA ILE A 242 -21.50 0.44 5.60
C ILE A 242 -22.35 -0.73 6.09
N ASP A 243 -23.25 -0.47 7.03
CA ASP A 243 -24.20 -1.45 7.53
C ASP A 243 -25.38 -1.66 6.58
N LYS A 244 -26.16 -2.70 6.83
CA LYS A 244 -27.30 -3.08 5.99
C LYS A 244 -28.40 -2.02 5.92
N PRO A 245 -28.83 -1.35 7.02
CA PRO A 245 -29.83 -0.29 6.95
C PRO A 245 -29.41 0.85 6.02
N HIS A 246 -28.19 1.35 6.15
CA HIS A 246 -27.64 2.40 5.29
C HIS A 246 -27.52 1.93 3.84
N PHE A 247 -27.05 0.70 3.62
CA PHE A 247 -26.97 0.11 2.29
C PHE A 247 -28.32 0.04 1.59
N ILE A 248 -29.39 -0.44 2.28
CA ILE A 248 -30.73 -0.51 1.71
C ILE A 248 -31.25 0.87 1.36
N HIS A 249 -31.04 1.86 2.26
CA HIS A 249 -31.44 3.24 2.00
C HIS A 249 -30.79 3.80 0.73
N LEU A 250 -29.48 3.58 0.55
CA LEU A 250 -28.78 4.03 -0.65
C LEU A 250 -29.20 3.25 -1.90
N LEU A 251 -29.45 1.95 -1.80
CA LEU A 251 -29.84 1.11 -2.93
C LEU A 251 -31.22 1.51 -3.50
N LEU A 252 -32.13 2.02 -2.65
CA LEU A 252 -33.42 2.57 -3.10
C LEU A 252 -33.26 3.84 -3.95
N GLN A 253 -32.24 4.63 -3.69
CA GLN A 253 -31.95 5.86 -4.44
C GLN A 253 -31.03 5.60 -5.66
N TYR A 254 -30.15 4.61 -5.54
CA TYR A 254 -29.16 4.23 -6.56
C TYR A 254 -29.20 2.71 -6.82
N PRO A 255 -30.20 2.20 -7.55
CA PRO A 255 -30.39 0.75 -7.78
C PRO A 255 -29.18 0.05 -8.42
N GLU A 256 -28.42 0.77 -9.24
CA GLU A 256 -27.21 0.27 -9.92
C GLU A 256 -25.92 0.48 -9.12
N MET A 257 -26.00 0.84 -7.83
CA MET A 257 -24.83 1.06 -6.99
C MET A 257 -24.00 -0.22 -6.86
N PRO A 258 -22.73 -0.21 -7.33
CA PRO A 258 -21.86 -1.36 -7.19
C PRO A 258 -21.53 -1.59 -5.71
N HIS A 259 -21.55 -2.86 -5.29
CA HIS A 259 -21.27 -3.22 -3.91
C HIS A 259 -20.71 -4.64 -3.79
N TYR A 260 -20.08 -4.92 -2.65
CA TYR A 260 -19.59 -6.26 -2.28
C TYR A 260 -20.12 -6.59 -0.89
N ALA A 261 -20.90 -7.68 -0.79
CA ALA A 261 -21.38 -8.20 0.48
C ALA A 261 -20.20 -8.73 1.31
N LEU A 262 -20.19 -8.41 2.58
CA LEU A 262 -19.22 -8.86 3.58
C LEU A 262 -19.95 -9.64 4.69
N PRO A 263 -19.23 -10.37 5.56
CA PRO A 263 -19.80 -10.94 6.77
C PRO A 263 -20.51 -9.89 7.62
N GLU A 264 -21.33 -10.34 8.59
CA GLU A 264 -22.06 -9.48 9.55
C GLU A 264 -22.98 -8.45 8.89
N GLU A 265 -23.58 -8.79 7.74
CA GLU A 265 -24.49 -7.91 7.00
C GLU A 265 -23.89 -6.53 6.67
N LYS A 266 -22.58 -6.49 6.40
CA LYS A 266 -21.87 -5.29 5.96
C LYS A 266 -21.69 -5.27 4.45
N PHE A 267 -21.54 -4.07 3.89
CA PHE A 267 -21.40 -3.87 2.45
C PHE A 267 -20.27 -2.90 2.16
N LYS A 268 -19.32 -3.33 1.34
CA LYS A 268 -18.24 -2.48 0.86
C LYS A 268 -18.64 -1.80 -0.44
N ILE A 269 -18.60 -0.46 -0.45
CA ILE A 269 -18.99 0.37 -1.59
C ILE A 269 -17.71 0.89 -2.27
N PRO A 270 -17.58 0.78 -3.62
CA PRO A 270 -16.45 1.35 -4.34
C PRO A 270 -16.41 2.88 -4.18
N ALA A 271 -15.36 3.40 -3.53
CA ALA A 271 -15.20 4.84 -3.35
C ALA A 271 -15.03 5.58 -4.70
N ALA A 272 -14.48 4.91 -5.72
CA ALA A 272 -14.41 5.44 -7.08
C ALA A 272 -15.80 5.81 -7.63
N TRP A 273 -16.80 4.96 -7.40
CA TRP A 273 -18.18 5.22 -7.81
C TRP A 273 -18.77 6.42 -7.05
N LEU A 274 -18.56 6.49 -5.73
CA LEU A 274 -19.03 7.62 -4.91
C LEU A 274 -18.45 8.95 -5.42
N ILE A 275 -17.14 8.99 -5.72
CA ILE A 275 -16.46 10.18 -6.24
C ILE A 275 -17.00 10.56 -7.64
N GLU A 276 -17.30 9.58 -8.49
CA GLU A 276 -17.90 9.80 -9.80
C GLU A 276 -19.32 10.38 -9.68
N GLN A 277 -20.14 9.86 -8.75
CA GLN A 277 -21.52 10.34 -8.54
C GLN A 277 -21.58 11.78 -8.03
N VAL A 278 -20.59 12.24 -7.25
CA VAL A 278 -20.51 13.65 -6.81
C VAL A 278 -19.85 14.56 -7.86
N GLY A 279 -19.63 14.06 -9.09
CA GLY A 279 -19.12 14.85 -10.22
C GLY A 279 -17.64 15.21 -10.12
N LEU A 280 -16.85 14.49 -9.32
CA LEU A 280 -15.42 14.78 -9.10
C LEU A 280 -14.47 13.85 -9.87
N LYS A 281 -14.95 13.03 -10.80
CA LYS A 281 -14.12 12.21 -11.69
C LYS A 281 -13.48 13.07 -12.78
N GLY A 282 -12.17 13.01 -12.90
CA GLY A 282 -11.40 13.74 -13.92
C GLY A 282 -11.39 15.26 -13.72
N VAL A 283 -11.75 15.72 -12.51
CA VAL A 283 -11.71 17.16 -12.17
C VAL A 283 -10.30 17.54 -11.81
N ARG A 284 -9.83 18.65 -12.41
CA ARG A 284 -8.56 19.28 -12.09
C ARG A 284 -8.80 20.63 -11.43
N ASP A 285 -8.04 20.89 -10.35
CA ASP A 285 -8.02 22.16 -9.65
C ASP A 285 -6.56 22.58 -9.45
N GLY A 286 -6.11 23.58 -10.21
CA GLY A 286 -4.70 23.97 -10.23
C GLY A 286 -3.77 22.82 -10.66
N ASN A 287 -2.89 22.44 -9.73
CA ASN A 287 -1.91 21.36 -9.93
C ASN A 287 -2.35 20.00 -9.39
N VAL A 288 -3.56 19.88 -8.87
CA VAL A 288 -4.10 18.64 -8.28
C VAL A 288 -5.40 18.27 -9.00
N GLY A 289 -5.74 16.97 -9.00
CA GLY A 289 -7.03 16.51 -9.52
C GLY A 289 -7.22 15.01 -9.37
N THR A 290 -8.42 14.52 -9.71
CA THR A 290 -8.68 13.09 -9.83
C THR A 290 -8.35 12.60 -11.22
N TYR A 291 -7.77 11.39 -11.31
CA TYR A 291 -7.44 10.80 -12.61
C TYR A 291 -8.72 10.39 -13.37
N PRO A 292 -8.84 10.74 -14.68
CA PRO A 292 -10.08 10.51 -15.43
C PRO A 292 -10.51 9.05 -15.55
N GLN A 293 -9.57 8.09 -15.63
CA GLN A 293 -9.87 6.66 -15.73
C GLN A 293 -10.10 6.01 -14.37
N GLN A 294 -9.61 6.64 -13.27
CA GLN A 294 -9.75 6.11 -11.91
C GLN A 294 -9.85 7.26 -10.89
N PRO A 295 -11.06 7.68 -10.51
CA PRO A 295 -11.25 8.85 -9.63
C PRO A 295 -10.75 8.65 -8.19
N LEU A 296 -10.41 7.41 -7.79
CA LEU A 296 -9.72 7.15 -6.53
C LEU A 296 -8.29 7.67 -6.50
N VAL A 297 -7.67 7.90 -7.67
CA VAL A 297 -6.29 8.37 -7.76
C VAL A 297 -6.28 9.88 -7.84
N ILE A 298 -5.77 10.52 -6.78
CA ILE A 298 -5.44 11.94 -6.80
C ILE A 298 -4.04 12.08 -7.40
N VAL A 299 -3.91 12.94 -8.40
CA VAL A 299 -2.67 13.15 -9.16
C VAL A 299 -2.13 14.55 -8.95
N ASN A 300 -0.81 14.65 -8.99
CA ASN A 300 -0.06 15.90 -9.03
C ASN A 300 0.33 16.19 -10.49
N TYR A 301 -0.24 17.23 -11.08
CA TYR A 301 0.03 17.63 -12.46
C TYR A 301 1.33 18.43 -12.65
N GLY A 302 2.12 18.57 -11.58
CA GLY A 302 3.41 19.25 -11.54
C GLY A 302 3.40 20.36 -10.48
N ASP A 303 4.44 20.35 -9.64
CA ASP A 303 4.73 21.35 -8.62
C ASP A 303 3.57 21.65 -7.63
N ALA A 304 2.68 20.68 -7.39
CA ALA A 304 1.67 20.81 -6.35
C ALA A 304 2.31 20.87 -4.95
N TYR A 305 1.78 21.73 -4.11
CA TYR A 305 2.08 21.69 -2.69
C TYR A 305 1.22 20.65 -1.99
N SER A 306 1.74 20.07 -0.93
CA SER A 306 1.01 19.03 -0.19
C SER A 306 -0.34 19.50 0.38
N TYR A 307 -0.46 20.79 0.77
CA TYR A 307 -1.72 21.34 1.23
C TYR A 307 -2.80 21.36 0.13
N GLU A 308 -2.43 21.57 -1.15
CA GLU A 308 -3.37 21.50 -2.27
C GLU A 308 -3.96 20.10 -2.43
N VAL A 309 -3.13 19.05 -2.23
CA VAL A 309 -3.60 17.65 -2.24
C VAL A 309 -4.54 17.39 -1.09
N VAL A 310 -4.21 17.88 0.11
CA VAL A 310 -5.05 17.73 1.32
C VAL A 310 -6.38 18.44 1.15
N ASP A 311 -6.38 19.69 0.70
CA ASP A 311 -7.60 20.50 0.51
C ASP A 311 -8.52 19.87 -0.56
N PHE A 312 -7.91 19.37 -1.65
CA PHE A 312 -8.66 18.68 -2.69
C PHE A 312 -9.26 17.36 -2.19
N ALA A 313 -8.51 16.58 -1.41
CA ALA A 313 -9.01 15.36 -0.76
C ALA A 313 -10.16 15.67 0.23
N GLN A 314 -10.04 16.74 1.02
CA GLN A 314 -11.08 17.19 1.95
C GLN A 314 -12.37 17.57 1.20
N ARG A 315 -12.25 18.28 0.08
CA ARG A 315 -13.39 18.60 -0.80
C ARG A 315 -14.12 17.33 -1.30
N ILE A 316 -13.38 16.26 -1.63
CA ILE A 316 -13.97 14.97 -2.01
C ILE A 316 -14.72 14.36 -0.83
N ILE A 317 -14.12 14.31 0.36
CA ILE A 317 -14.73 13.76 1.59
C ILE A 317 -16.04 14.47 1.87
N GLU A 318 -16.05 15.81 1.85
CA GLU A 318 -17.24 16.63 2.13
C GLU A 318 -18.34 16.41 1.10
N ALA A 319 -18.01 16.35 -0.19
CA ALA A 319 -18.98 16.12 -1.25
C ALA A 319 -19.65 14.74 -1.11
N VAL A 320 -18.86 13.69 -0.86
CA VAL A 320 -19.39 12.33 -0.66
C VAL A 320 -20.21 12.25 0.63
N ARG A 321 -19.73 12.82 1.73
CA ARG A 321 -20.48 12.86 2.99
C ARG A 321 -21.83 13.57 2.84
N LYS A 322 -21.86 14.70 2.14
CA LYS A 322 -23.08 15.47 1.90
C LYS A 322 -24.14 14.70 1.11
N GLN A 323 -23.71 13.91 0.10
CA GLN A 323 -24.65 13.22 -0.81
C GLN A 323 -25.05 11.84 -0.31
N PHE A 324 -24.14 11.10 0.35
CA PHE A 324 -24.33 9.69 0.70
C PHE A 324 -24.34 9.40 2.20
N ASP A 325 -24.04 10.39 3.04
CA ASP A 325 -23.78 10.22 4.48
C ASP A 325 -22.66 9.19 4.75
N ILE A 326 -21.68 9.12 3.85
CA ILE A 326 -20.50 8.24 3.95
C ILE A 326 -19.27 9.12 4.12
N GLU A 327 -18.48 8.83 5.16
CA GLU A 327 -17.17 9.44 5.35
C GLU A 327 -16.08 8.60 4.67
N LEU A 328 -15.38 9.20 3.70
CA LEU A 328 -14.23 8.55 3.07
C LEU A 328 -12.98 8.71 3.95
N HIS A 329 -12.27 7.61 4.15
CA HIS A 329 -11.00 7.60 4.89
C HIS A 329 -9.82 7.46 3.92
N PRO A 330 -8.78 8.33 4.03
CA PRO A 330 -7.58 8.19 3.23
C PRO A 330 -6.88 6.84 3.46
N GLU A 331 -6.46 6.18 2.38
CA GLU A 331 -5.53 5.04 2.42
C GLU A 331 -4.07 5.54 2.44
N VAL A 332 -3.83 6.66 1.76
CA VAL A 332 -2.53 7.33 1.73
C VAL A 332 -2.17 7.85 3.11
N ARG A 333 -0.96 7.52 3.57
CA ARG A 333 -0.44 7.94 4.87
C ARG A 333 0.14 9.35 4.78
N MET A 334 -0.41 10.27 5.55
CA MET A 334 0.10 11.64 5.66
C MET A 334 1.22 11.71 6.68
N VAL A 335 2.32 12.35 6.32
CA VAL A 335 3.51 12.48 7.15
C VAL A 335 3.74 13.96 7.47
N ARG A 336 3.66 14.32 8.76
CA ARG A 336 3.99 15.66 9.26
C ARG A 336 5.24 15.63 10.11
N SER A 337 5.93 16.77 10.20
CA SER A 337 7.11 16.92 11.06
C SER A 337 6.75 16.64 12.51
N GLY A 338 7.42 15.66 13.12
CA GLY A 338 7.32 15.36 14.55
C GLY A 338 6.20 14.41 14.98
N ALA A 339 5.35 13.94 14.06
CA ALA A 339 4.37 12.89 14.38
C ALA A 339 4.08 12.06 13.14
N GLN A 340 4.07 10.73 13.30
CA GLN A 340 3.34 9.86 12.41
C GLN A 340 1.86 10.02 12.79
N GLU A 341 1.08 10.83 12.08
CA GLU A 341 -0.36 10.79 12.26
C GLU A 341 -0.91 9.57 11.52
N SER A 342 -1.43 8.62 12.29
CA SER A 342 -2.33 7.60 11.79
C SER A 342 -3.55 8.26 11.13
N ILE A 343 -3.98 7.71 10.02
CA ILE A 343 -5.15 8.09 9.25
C ILE A 343 -6.37 8.15 10.18
N GLY A 344 -6.82 9.33 10.56
CA GLY A 344 -7.99 9.48 11.44
C GLY A 344 -8.33 10.91 11.83
N ASN A 345 -7.46 11.87 11.57
CA ASN A 345 -7.67 13.26 12.00
C ASN A 345 -7.48 14.27 10.86
N ILE A 346 -8.15 14.08 9.73
CA ILE A 346 -8.49 15.20 8.86
C ILE A 346 -9.86 15.67 9.31
N GLY A 347 -9.90 16.65 10.22
CA GLY A 347 -11.20 17.23 10.61
C GLY A 347 -11.44 17.40 12.11
N ARG A 348 -10.38 17.58 12.94
CA ARG A 348 -10.54 18.16 14.29
C ARG A 348 -9.56 19.30 14.53
#